data_ed30c47e56148d73ba56174f3926dd5e
#
_entry.id   ed30c47e56148d73ba56174f3926dd5e
#
_cell.length_a   1.000
_cell.length_b   1.000
_cell.length_c   1.000
_cell.angle_alpha   90.00
_cell.angle_beta   90.00
_cell.angle_gamma   90.00
#
_symmetry.space_group_name_H-M   'P 1'
#
loop_
_entity.id
_entity.type
_entity.pdbx_description
1 polymer ?
#
loop_
_entity_poly.entity_id
_entity_poly.type
_entity_poly.pdbx_seq_one_letter_code
_entity_poly.pdbx_strand_id
1 'polypeptide(L)'
;MKKILCFTDSLGSGGAQRQLVGLAIMLKERGYNVSVVLYHDIPFYTDVLIRNNIQIEIIKTGSNPIKRILKFRKYFKSKNANWVIAYQETPSLVAAVCRLFGCNYRLIVSERNTTQSMGVNERVRFFLYRFADFIVPNSYSQSNFLENNYPWMKSKIKTITNFVD
;
A
#
# COMPACT_ATOMS: atom_id res chain seq x y z
N MET A 1 -5.98 5.15 20.19
CA MET A 1 -6.33 4.21 19.11
C MET A 1 -5.33 4.37 17.98
N LYS A 2 -4.73 3.29 17.45
CA LYS A 2 -3.74 3.39 16.35
C LYS A 2 -4.44 3.78 15.04
N LYS A 3 -3.85 4.73 14.32
CA LYS A 3 -4.34 5.25 13.05
C LYS A 3 -3.65 4.53 11.89
N ILE A 4 -4.44 3.93 11.00
CA ILE A 4 -3.97 3.16 9.85
C ILE A 4 -4.51 3.81 8.56
N LEU A 5 -3.62 4.11 7.64
CA LEU A 5 -3.95 4.56 6.29
C LEU A 5 -3.76 3.40 5.31
N CYS A 6 -4.83 2.96 4.66
CA CYS A 6 -4.77 2.05 3.54
C CYS A 6 -4.62 2.86 2.25
N PHE A 7 -3.53 2.67 1.51
CA PHE A 7 -3.17 3.45 0.33
C PHE A 7 -3.21 2.59 -0.93
N THR A 8 -3.98 3.01 -1.92
CA THR A 8 -4.12 2.35 -3.22
C THR A 8 -4.22 3.37 -4.35
N ASP A 9 -4.19 2.92 -5.59
CA ASP A 9 -4.41 3.77 -6.77
C ASP A 9 -5.87 4.21 -6.90
N SER A 10 -6.79 3.28 -6.75
CA SER A 10 -8.23 3.45 -6.95
C SER A 10 -9.03 2.43 -6.14
N LEU A 11 -10.36 2.55 -6.16
CA LEU A 11 -11.32 1.57 -5.65
C LEU A 11 -12.06 0.84 -6.79
N GLY A 12 -11.37 0.57 -7.91
CA GLY A 12 -11.92 -0.20 -9.01
C GLY A 12 -12.20 -1.68 -8.67
N SER A 13 -12.79 -2.43 -9.61
CA SER A 13 -13.24 -3.82 -9.43
C SER A 13 -12.13 -4.89 -9.35
N GLY A 14 -10.87 -4.48 -9.22
CA GLY A 14 -9.73 -5.39 -9.21
C GLY A 14 -9.60 -6.24 -7.94
N GLY A 15 -8.91 -7.37 -8.05
CA GLY A 15 -8.66 -8.28 -6.92
C GLY A 15 -7.83 -7.65 -5.80
N ALA A 16 -6.84 -6.82 -6.14
CA ALA A 16 -6.05 -6.10 -5.14
C ALA A 16 -6.90 -5.12 -4.33
N GLN A 17 -7.80 -4.39 -4.99
CA GLN A 17 -8.73 -3.47 -4.36
C GLN A 17 -9.71 -4.20 -3.44
N ARG A 18 -10.26 -5.35 -3.89
CA ARG A 18 -11.11 -6.19 -3.05
C ARG A 18 -10.40 -6.62 -1.76
N GLN A 19 -9.16 -7.07 -1.86
CA GLN A 19 -8.35 -7.48 -0.71
C GLN A 19 -8.06 -6.30 0.24
N LEU A 20 -7.77 -5.11 -0.29
CA LEU A 20 -7.56 -3.92 0.54
C LEU A 20 -8.84 -3.50 1.27
N VAL A 21 -9.98 -3.53 0.59
CA VAL A 21 -11.28 -3.20 1.18
C VAL A 21 -11.62 -4.16 2.32
N GLY A 22 -11.50 -5.47 2.11
CA GLY A 22 -11.71 -6.47 3.15
C GLY A 22 -10.76 -6.28 4.33
N LEU A 23 -9.47 -6.01 4.08
CA LEU A 23 -8.51 -5.71 5.14
C LEU A 23 -8.90 -4.45 5.92
N ALA A 24 -9.33 -3.38 5.26
CA ALA A 24 -9.72 -2.14 5.91
C ALA A 24 -10.94 -2.35 6.83
N ILE A 25 -11.93 -3.12 6.39
CA ILE A 25 -13.10 -3.49 7.20
C ILE A 25 -12.67 -4.31 8.41
N MET A 26 -11.89 -5.36 8.22
CA MET A 26 -11.42 -6.22 9.31
C MET A 26 -10.60 -5.45 10.36
N LEU A 27 -9.77 -4.50 9.93
CA LEU A 27 -9.02 -3.63 10.85
C LEU A 27 -9.95 -2.68 11.62
N LYS A 28 -10.98 -2.15 10.96
CA LYS A 28 -11.99 -1.29 11.60
C LYS A 28 -12.76 -2.05 12.66
N GLU A 29 -13.20 -3.27 12.38
CA GLU A 29 -13.89 -4.17 13.33
C GLU A 29 -13.03 -4.51 14.56
N ARG A 30 -11.71 -4.58 14.38
CA ARG A 30 -10.74 -4.77 15.48
C ARG A 30 -10.41 -3.50 16.25
N GLY A 31 -11.15 -2.41 16.04
CA GLY A 31 -11.03 -1.18 16.80
C GLY A 31 -9.91 -0.25 16.36
N TYR A 32 -9.31 -0.42 15.17
CA TYR A 32 -8.35 0.55 14.64
C TYR A 32 -9.07 1.75 14.01
N ASN A 33 -8.41 2.90 14.02
CA ASN A 33 -8.87 4.06 13.26
C ASN A 33 -8.35 3.96 11.83
N VAL A 34 -9.21 3.47 10.92
CA VAL A 34 -8.85 3.15 9.53
C VAL A 34 -9.42 4.20 8.58
N SER A 35 -8.62 4.63 7.62
CA SER A 35 -9.08 5.39 6.45
C SER A 35 -8.38 4.89 5.19
N VAL A 36 -9.02 5.11 4.04
CA VAL A 36 -8.50 4.75 2.72
C VAL A 36 -8.14 6.03 1.98
N VAL A 37 -6.95 6.07 1.39
CA VAL A 37 -6.50 7.17 0.53
C VAL A 37 -6.13 6.65 -0.85
N LEU A 38 -6.51 7.39 -1.88
CA LEU A 38 -6.29 7.04 -3.28
C LEU A 38 -6.08 8.30 -4.15
N TYR A 39 -5.71 8.12 -5.42
CA TYR A 39 -5.47 9.24 -6.33
C TYR A 39 -6.24 9.15 -7.66
N HIS A 40 -6.91 8.05 -7.96
CA HIS A 40 -7.84 7.90 -9.07
C HIS A 40 -9.25 7.67 -8.55
N ASP A 41 -10.18 8.51 -8.95
CA ASP A 41 -11.57 8.48 -8.54
C ASP A 41 -12.34 7.41 -9.36
N ILE A 42 -12.24 6.15 -8.96
CA ILE A 42 -12.96 5.01 -9.53
C ILE A 42 -13.71 4.34 -8.37
N PRO A 43 -15.04 4.52 -8.27
CA PRO A 43 -15.77 4.33 -7.01
C PRO A 43 -16.38 2.94 -6.80
N PHE A 44 -15.95 1.87 -7.47
CA PHE A 44 -16.62 0.56 -7.42
C PHE A 44 -16.83 0.02 -5.98
N TYR A 45 -15.83 0.14 -5.11
CA TYR A 45 -15.91 -0.30 -3.71
C TYR A 45 -16.21 0.83 -2.70
N THR A 46 -16.51 2.02 -3.15
CA THR A 46 -16.73 3.20 -2.29
C THR A 46 -17.89 2.99 -1.31
N ASP A 47 -19.03 2.50 -1.79
CA ASP A 47 -20.22 2.30 -0.96
C ASP A 47 -20.00 1.27 0.15
N VAL A 48 -19.22 0.23 -0.11
CA VAL A 48 -18.88 -0.79 0.87
C VAL A 48 -18.08 -0.18 2.03
N LEU A 49 -17.10 0.67 1.74
CA LEU A 49 -16.30 1.35 2.76
C LEU A 49 -17.14 2.35 3.57
N ILE A 50 -18.01 3.13 2.91
CA ILE A 50 -18.90 4.09 3.57
C ILE A 50 -19.84 3.38 4.55
N ARG A 51 -20.47 2.28 4.15
CA ARG A 51 -21.36 1.47 5.03
C ARG A 51 -20.64 0.94 6.26
N ASN A 52 -19.34 0.73 6.18
CA ASN A 52 -18.49 0.30 7.30
C ASN A 52 -17.85 1.48 8.07
N ASN A 53 -18.32 2.71 7.87
CA ASN A 53 -17.80 3.92 8.51
C ASN A 53 -16.30 4.12 8.34
N ILE A 54 -15.76 3.80 7.15
CA ILE A 54 -14.37 4.01 6.76
C ILE A 54 -14.29 5.25 5.87
N GLN A 55 -13.51 6.23 6.30
CA GLN A 55 -13.29 7.47 5.54
C GLN A 55 -12.46 7.20 4.29
N ILE A 56 -12.83 7.84 3.18
CA ILE A 56 -12.13 7.78 1.90
C ILE A 56 -11.65 9.17 1.54
N GLU A 57 -10.39 9.30 1.17
CA GLU A 57 -9.79 10.58 0.75
C GLU A 57 -9.13 10.42 -0.63
N ILE A 58 -9.47 11.32 -1.54
CA ILE A 58 -8.95 11.30 -2.92
C ILE A 58 -7.98 12.46 -3.11
N ILE A 59 -6.71 12.14 -3.34
CA ILE A 59 -5.65 13.12 -3.59
C ILE A 59 -5.38 13.20 -5.10
N LYS A 60 -6.07 14.06 -5.79
CA LYS A 60 -5.89 14.26 -7.25
C LYS A 60 -4.48 14.76 -7.57
N THR A 61 -3.67 13.94 -8.22
CA THR A 61 -2.26 14.22 -8.49
C THR A 61 -1.94 14.42 -9.98
N GLY A 62 -2.87 14.05 -10.86
CA GLY A 62 -2.59 13.95 -12.30
C GLY A 62 -1.59 12.82 -12.60
N SER A 63 -1.00 12.84 -13.79
CA SER A 63 -0.05 11.82 -14.26
C SER A 63 1.40 12.05 -13.80
N ASN A 64 1.75 13.24 -13.34
CA ASN A 64 3.14 13.57 -12.97
C ASN A 64 3.57 12.87 -11.66
N PRO A 65 4.58 11.98 -11.70
CA PRO A 65 5.01 11.21 -10.54
C PRO A 65 5.64 12.06 -9.44
N ILE A 66 6.38 13.10 -9.78
CA ILE A 66 7.01 14.00 -8.79
C ILE A 66 5.93 14.78 -8.05
N LYS A 67 4.96 15.34 -8.76
CA LYS A 67 3.82 16.03 -8.16
C LYS A 67 3.01 15.12 -7.25
N ARG A 68 2.88 13.84 -7.63
CA ARG A 68 2.23 12.82 -6.79
C ARG A 68 2.99 12.62 -5.48
N ILE A 69 4.30 12.39 -5.53
CA ILE A 69 5.13 12.21 -4.34
C ILE A 69 5.04 13.44 -3.42
N LEU A 70 5.15 14.66 -3.94
CA LEU A 70 5.08 15.89 -3.14
C LEU A 70 3.72 16.06 -2.44
N LYS A 71 2.61 15.80 -3.16
CA LYS A 71 1.26 15.86 -2.58
C LYS A 71 1.05 14.80 -1.50
N PHE A 72 1.45 13.55 -1.75
CA PHE A 72 1.32 12.49 -0.76
C PHE A 72 2.24 12.69 0.44
N ARG A 73 3.45 13.21 0.24
CA ARG A 73 4.34 13.58 1.35
C ARG A 73 3.69 14.63 2.27
N LYS A 74 3.09 15.69 1.70
CA LYS A 74 2.34 16.68 2.47
C LYS A 74 1.15 16.05 3.21
N TYR A 75 0.39 15.21 2.52
CA TYR A 75 -0.75 14.51 3.07
C TYR A 75 -0.36 13.58 4.23
N PHE A 76 0.62 12.69 4.06
CA PHE A 76 1.05 11.77 5.10
C PHE A 76 1.58 12.51 6.34
N LYS A 77 2.31 13.60 6.16
CA LYS A 77 2.77 14.45 7.28
C LYS A 77 1.59 15.06 8.04
N SER A 78 0.55 15.53 7.35
CA SER A 78 -0.63 16.14 8.01
C SER A 78 -1.49 15.12 8.75
N LYS A 79 -1.52 13.87 8.30
CA LYS A 79 -2.36 12.82 8.90
C LYS A 79 -1.78 12.19 10.16
N ASN A 80 -0.47 12.25 10.32
CA ASN A 80 0.23 11.67 11.48
C ASN A 80 -0.22 10.23 11.78
N ALA A 81 -0.24 9.39 10.73
CA ALA A 81 -0.65 8.00 10.85
C ALA A 81 0.44 7.16 11.53
N ASN A 82 0.04 6.16 12.31
CA ASN A 82 0.96 5.20 12.88
C ASN A 82 1.45 4.20 11.82
N TRP A 83 0.54 3.81 10.91
CA TRP A 83 0.81 2.85 9.86
C TRP A 83 0.27 3.33 8.51
N VAL A 84 1.04 3.07 7.45
CA VAL A 84 0.60 3.12 6.06
C VAL A 84 0.70 1.71 5.48
N ILE A 85 -0.40 1.20 4.94
CA ILE A 85 -0.45 -0.08 4.23
C ILE A 85 -0.68 0.25 2.77
N ALA A 86 0.35 0.12 1.96
CA ALA A 86 0.31 0.45 0.54
C ALA A 86 0.08 -0.81 -0.30
N TYR A 87 -0.93 -0.77 -1.14
CA TYR A 87 -1.28 -1.85 -2.07
C TYR A 87 -0.90 -1.47 -3.48
N GLN A 88 -0.37 -2.44 -4.23
CA GLN A 88 0.11 -2.28 -5.60
C GLN A 88 1.44 -1.51 -5.71
N GLU A 89 2.01 -1.50 -6.91
CA GLU A 89 3.37 -1.03 -7.17
C GLU A 89 3.55 0.47 -6.95
N THR A 90 2.71 1.29 -7.60
CA THR A 90 2.85 2.76 -7.53
C THR A 90 2.56 3.30 -6.13
N PRO A 91 1.48 2.92 -5.43
CA PRO A 91 1.27 3.31 -4.04
C PRO A 91 2.42 2.90 -3.12
N SER A 92 2.93 1.68 -3.26
CA SER A 92 4.06 1.17 -2.47
C SER A 92 5.35 2.00 -2.70
N LEU A 93 5.64 2.32 -3.97
CA LEU A 93 6.76 3.18 -4.34
C LEU A 93 6.62 4.58 -3.72
N VAL A 94 5.45 5.20 -3.91
CA VAL A 94 5.18 6.56 -3.38
C VAL A 94 5.32 6.60 -1.85
N ALA A 95 4.76 5.61 -1.15
CA ALA A 95 4.86 5.54 0.30
C ALA A 95 6.31 5.33 0.77
N ALA A 96 7.09 4.48 0.09
CA ALA A 96 8.50 4.25 0.41
C ALA A 96 9.34 5.52 0.20
N VAL A 97 9.13 6.23 -0.91
CA VAL A 97 9.80 7.50 -1.21
C VAL A 97 9.42 8.59 -0.19
N CYS A 98 8.15 8.70 0.17
CA CYS A 98 7.72 9.67 1.19
C CYS A 98 8.39 9.39 2.54
N ARG A 99 8.60 8.13 2.89
CA ARG A 99 9.31 7.74 4.09
C ARG A 99 10.79 8.08 4.03
N LEU A 100 11.46 7.84 2.91
CA LEU A 100 12.84 8.30 2.66
C LEU A 100 12.98 9.81 2.88
N PHE A 101 11.98 10.60 2.46
CA PHE A 101 11.94 12.05 2.64
C PHE A 101 11.30 12.51 3.96
N GLY A 102 11.40 11.73 5.02
CA GLY A 102 11.12 12.13 6.39
C GLY A 102 9.64 12.11 6.80
N CYS A 103 8.80 11.26 6.18
CA CYS A 103 7.51 10.93 6.75
C CYS A 103 7.67 9.87 7.83
N ASN A 104 7.06 10.09 8.99
CA ASN A 104 7.20 9.22 10.16
C ASN A 104 5.95 8.34 10.33
N TYR A 105 5.96 7.16 9.70
CA TYR A 105 4.98 6.09 9.87
C TYR A 105 5.67 4.74 9.68
N ARG A 106 5.11 3.68 10.22
CA ARG A 106 5.49 2.32 9.83
C ARG A 106 4.84 1.96 8.50
N LEU A 107 5.59 1.32 7.62
CA LEU A 107 5.16 1.04 6.25
C LEU A 107 5.09 -0.46 5.99
N ILE A 108 3.92 -0.89 5.51
CA ILE A 108 3.71 -2.20 4.90
C ILE A 108 3.50 -1.99 3.41
N VAL A 109 4.34 -2.62 2.58
CA VAL A 109 4.15 -2.67 1.14
C VAL A 109 3.59 -4.02 0.73
N SER A 110 2.52 -4.03 -0.06
CA SER A 110 1.83 -5.25 -0.46
C SER A 110 2.01 -5.48 -1.95
N GLU A 111 2.80 -6.52 -2.29
CA GLU A 111 3.01 -7.00 -3.66
C GLU A 111 1.84 -7.87 -4.08
N ARG A 112 1.04 -7.37 -5.04
CA ARG A 112 -0.17 -8.03 -5.53
C ARG A 112 -0.06 -8.56 -6.96
N ASN A 113 1.02 -8.21 -7.66
CA ASN A 113 1.34 -8.73 -8.97
C ASN A 113 2.43 -9.80 -8.86
N THR A 114 2.29 -10.86 -9.63
CA THR A 114 3.31 -11.92 -9.72
C THR A 114 4.39 -11.52 -10.74
N THR A 115 4.91 -10.29 -10.62
CA THR A 115 5.93 -9.79 -11.52
C THR A 115 7.29 -10.35 -11.11
N GLN A 116 7.77 -11.33 -11.83
CA GLN A 116 9.10 -11.92 -11.65
C GLN A 116 10.11 -11.37 -12.68
N SER A 117 9.95 -10.11 -13.06
CA SER A 117 10.89 -9.42 -13.94
C SER A 117 11.96 -8.67 -13.13
N MET A 118 13.13 -8.48 -13.74
CA MET A 118 14.28 -7.80 -13.16
C MET A 118 14.63 -6.52 -13.95
N GLY A 119 13.59 -5.85 -14.48
CA GLY A 119 13.73 -4.58 -15.17
C GLY A 119 14.26 -3.46 -14.27
N VAL A 120 14.63 -2.33 -14.86
CA VAL A 120 15.17 -1.18 -14.12
C VAL A 120 14.14 -0.64 -13.12
N ASN A 121 12.87 -0.56 -13.53
CA ASN A 121 11.79 -0.06 -12.68
C ASN A 121 11.57 -0.95 -11.44
N GLU A 122 11.60 -2.28 -11.63
CA GLU A 122 11.47 -3.25 -10.56
C GLU A 122 12.66 -3.17 -9.60
N ARG A 123 13.87 -3.04 -10.11
CA ARG A 123 15.09 -2.89 -9.28
C ARG A 123 15.01 -1.62 -8.42
N VAL A 124 14.58 -0.49 -8.98
CA VAL A 124 14.39 0.76 -8.23
C VAL A 124 13.32 0.59 -7.16
N ARG A 125 12.18 0.00 -7.52
CA ARG A 125 11.08 -0.27 -6.58
C ARG A 125 11.55 -1.15 -5.44
N PHE A 126 12.15 -2.28 -5.73
CA PHE A 126 12.64 -3.20 -4.71
C PHE A 126 13.76 -2.59 -3.86
N PHE A 127 14.64 -1.79 -4.43
CA PHE A 127 15.62 -1.03 -3.64
C PHE A 127 14.92 -0.11 -2.61
N LEU A 128 13.87 0.59 -3.01
CA LEU A 128 13.11 1.49 -2.14
C LEU A 128 12.32 0.77 -1.04
N TYR A 129 12.04 -0.52 -1.19
CA TYR A 129 11.42 -1.33 -0.13
C TYR A 129 12.31 -1.49 1.12
N ARG A 130 13.57 -1.05 1.08
CA ARG A 130 14.40 -0.90 2.27
C ARG A 130 13.77 0.02 3.31
N PHE A 131 12.95 0.97 2.87
CA PHE A 131 12.23 1.89 3.74
C PHE A 131 10.89 1.34 4.25
N ALA A 132 10.48 0.14 3.84
CA ALA A 132 9.35 -0.56 4.41
C ALA A 132 9.76 -1.35 5.67
N ASP A 133 8.82 -1.46 6.63
CA ASP A 133 8.99 -2.35 7.79
C ASP A 133 8.65 -3.80 7.43
N PHE A 134 7.62 -3.97 6.61
CA PHE A 134 7.20 -5.28 6.09
C PHE A 134 6.91 -5.23 4.60
N ILE A 135 7.23 -6.32 3.94
CA ILE A 135 6.94 -6.59 2.52
C ILE A 135 6.00 -7.79 2.50
N VAL A 136 4.81 -7.63 1.94
CA VAL A 136 3.76 -8.64 1.98
C VAL A 136 3.39 -9.10 0.57
N PRO A 137 4.07 -10.14 0.03
CA PRO A 137 3.66 -10.81 -1.19
C PRO A 137 2.37 -11.61 -0.98
N ASN A 138 1.57 -11.75 -2.05
CA ASN A 138 0.33 -12.52 -2.05
C ASN A 138 0.50 -14.00 -2.41
N SER A 139 1.72 -14.45 -2.64
CA SER A 139 2.02 -15.85 -2.97
C SER A 139 3.40 -16.26 -2.48
N TYR A 140 3.56 -17.54 -2.18
CA TYR A 140 4.86 -18.11 -1.83
C TYR A 140 5.86 -18.06 -3.00
N SER A 141 5.37 -18.18 -4.24
CA SER A 141 6.21 -18.03 -5.44
C SER A 141 6.86 -16.64 -5.50
N GLN A 142 6.08 -15.58 -5.24
CA GLN A 142 6.60 -14.22 -5.20
C GLN A 142 7.55 -13.99 -4.01
N SER A 143 7.24 -14.58 -2.87
CA SER A 143 8.14 -14.51 -1.69
C SER A 143 9.49 -15.15 -1.99
N ASN A 144 9.50 -16.34 -2.55
CA ASN A 144 10.72 -17.05 -2.93
C ASN A 144 11.54 -16.28 -3.99
N PHE A 145 10.84 -15.70 -4.98
CA PHE A 145 11.51 -14.86 -5.97
C PHE A 145 12.21 -13.65 -5.33
N LEU A 146 11.54 -12.96 -4.42
CA LEU A 146 12.11 -11.80 -3.73
C LEU A 146 13.26 -12.20 -2.79
N GLU A 147 13.12 -13.28 -2.04
CA GLU A 147 14.17 -13.76 -1.14
C GLU A 147 15.43 -14.20 -1.87
N ASN A 148 15.28 -14.86 -3.02
CA ASN A 148 16.39 -15.34 -3.84
C ASN A 148 17.15 -14.19 -4.54
N ASN A 149 16.43 -13.19 -5.04
CA ASN A 149 17.04 -12.07 -5.77
C ASN A 149 17.43 -10.90 -4.86
N TYR A 150 16.81 -10.78 -3.69
CA TYR A 150 17.05 -9.72 -2.71
C TYR A 150 17.14 -10.30 -1.28
N PRO A 151 18.21 -11.00 -0.91
CA PRO A 151 18.33 -11.71 0.38
C PRO A 151 18.10 -10.82 1.61
N TRP A 152 18.39 -9.53 1.49
CA TRP A 152 18.14 -8.54 2.57
C TRP A 152 16.65 -8.35 2.90
N MET A 153 15.73 -8.72 2.01
CA MET A 153 14.27 -8.65 2.25
C MET A 153 13.77 -9.76 3.17
N LYS A 154 14.48 -10.87 3.29
CA LYS A 154 14.03 -12.09 3.99
C LYS A 154 13.47 -11.82 5.38
N SER A 155 14.12 -10.96 6.15
CA SER A 155 13.66 -10.59 7.49
C SER A 155 12.36 -9.76 7.52
N LYS A 156 12.03 -9.10 6.40
CA LYS A 156 10.87 -8.22 6.26
C LYS A 156 9.69 -8.89 5.56
N ILE A 157 9.92 -9.98 4.83
CA ILE A 157 8.88 -10.67 4.07
C ILE A 157 7.94 -11.41 5.01
N LYS A 158 6.64 -11.19 4.78
CA LYS A 158 5.54 -11.93 5.42
C LYS A 158 4.53 -12.29 4.33
N THR A 159 4.51 -13.55 3.91
CA THR A 159 3.58 -14.01 2.89
C THR A 159 2.16 -14.04 3.45
N ILE A 160 1.25 -13.30 2.82
CA ILE A 160 -0.18 -13.33 3.14
C ILE A 160 -0.93 -13.54 1.83
N THR A 161 -1.43 -14.75 1.64
CA THR A 161 -2.21 -15.11 0.45
C THR A 161 -3.54 -14.36 0.43
N ASN A 162 -4.13 -14.24 -0.77
CA ASN A 162 -5.45 -13.63 -0.87
C ASN A 162 -6.46 -14.47 -0.10
N PHE A 163 -7.33 -13.82 0.66
CA PHE A 163 -8.49 -14.48 1.21
C PHE A 163 -9.56 -14.66 0.11
N VAL A 164 -10.28 -15.75 0.20
CA VAL A 164 -11.43 -16.06 -0.64
C VAL A 164 -12.65 -15.97 0.25
N ASP A 165 -13.69 -15.25 -0.21
CA ASP A 165 -15.00 -15.20 0.46
C ASP A 165 -15.77 -16.48 0.21
#